data_01901a0dfaa951698464d53bcd05c203
#
_entry.id   01901a0dfaa951698464d53bcd05c203
#
_cell.length_a   1.000
_cell.length_b   1.000
_cell.length_c   1.000
_cell.angle_alpha   90.00
_cell.angle_beta   90.00
_cell.angle_gamma   90.00
#
_symmetry.space_group_name_H-M   'P 1'
#
loop_
_entity.id
_entity.type
_entity.pdbx_description
1 polymer ?
#
loop_
_entity_poly.entity_id
_entity_poly.type
_entity_poly.pdbx_seq_one_letter_code
_entity_poly.pdbx_strand_id
1 'polypeptide(L)'
;MKKILFFLLLCAFPFVANAQIVANAQMANADQPVKIAKRVQVDNSLMECIYHYTVIDRDLSTRREYDQILQIGDSICKYGDYGEYRLDSAMATMPVVTNRDFDVLYRRYNPESDCILLHMNSNRLDFYGRVCIDHFIYHEPKPQINWELSDSTKEVCGYLCHLATCEFRGRKWQVWYSDIPYSLGPWKLNGLPGLILEARSLDKDHVFTAITVRKSHAPILREENDDFKTTRERFNKALQTYKENPMKSLQNTPLAPKDMNGKPLPVKKRKLFYNPLEKE
;
A
#
# COMPACT_ATOMS: atom_id res chain seq x y z
N MET A 1 44.56 -13.96 -48.74
CA MET A 1 44.29 -13.83 -47.31
C MET A 1 44.32 -12.37 -46.95
N LYS A 2 43.22 -11.81 -46.53
CA LYS A 2 42.93 -10.48 -45.96
C LYS A 2 41.69 -9.89 -46.63
N LYS A 3 40.50 -10.21 -46.07
CA LYS A 3 39.25 -9.45 -46.23
C LYS A 3 38.17 -10.13 -45.39
N ILE A 4 38.17 -9.96 -44.09
CA ILE A 4 37.00 -10.10 -43.22
C ILE A 4 37.35 -9.31 -41.95
N LEU A 5 37.04 -8.02 -41.93
CA LEU A 5 36.92 -7.23 -40.72
C LEU A 5 36.38 -5.83 -41.05
N PHE A 6 35.11 -5.71 -41.44
CA PHE A 6 34.48 -4.39 -41.54
C PHE A 6 32.94 -4.53 -41.68
N PHE A 7 32.28 -5.22 -40.75
CA PHE A 7 30.81 -5.22 -40.77
C PHE A 7 30.23 -5.50 -39.41
N LEU A 8 30.68 -4.80 -38.35
CA LEU A 8 30.11 -4.97 -37.02
C LEU A 8 30.06 -3.65 -36.21
N LEU A 9 29.93 -2.50 -36.88
CA LEU A 9 29.89 -1.22 -36.16
C LEU A 9 28.73 -0.28 -36.57
N LEU A 10 27.65 -0.80 -37.15
CA LEU A 10 26.54 0.08 -37.61
C LEU A 10 25.16 -0.23 -37.00
N CYS A 11 25.04 -1.18 -36.07
CA CYS A 11 23.75 -1.49 -35.45
C CYS A 11 23.55 -0.97 -34.01
N ALA A 12 24.51 -0.25 -33.43
CA ALA A 12 24.44 0.23 -32.06
C ALA A 12 23.94 1.70 -31.90
N PHE A 13 23.85 2.45 -32.99
CA PHE A 13 23.58 3.89 -32.92
C PHE A 13 22.13 4.31 -32.64
N PRO A 14 21.06 3.62 -33.05
CA PRO A 14 19.70 4.10 -32.77
C PRO A 14 19.24 3.87 -31.33
N PHE A 15 19.79 2.89 -30.62
CA PHE A 15 19.41 2.60 -29.24
C PHE A 15 19.97 3.60 -28.23
N VAL A 16 21.20 4.05 -28.45
CA VAL A 16 21.85 5.05 -27.58
C VAL A 16 21.22 6.42 -27.75
N ALA A 17 20.85 6.80 -28.98
CA ALA A 17 20.20 8.09 -29.26
C ALA A 17 18.80 8.19 -28.61
N ASN A 18 17.99 7.13 -28.66
CA ASN A 18 16.67 7.14 -28.04
C ASN A 18 16.74 7.14 -26.50
N ALA A 19 17.67 6.37 -25.91
CA ALA A 19 17.90 6.40 -24.47
C ALA A 19 18.38 7.79 -23.99
N GLN A 20 19.22 8.45 -24.78
CA GLN A 20 19.75 9.78 -24.47
C GLN A 20 18.70 10.89 -24.65
N ILE A 21 17.81 10.76 -25.64
CA ILE A 21 16.67 11.67 -25.83
C ILE A 21 15.68 11.55 -24.66
N VAL A 22 15.36 10.34 -24.22
CA VAL A 22 14.48 10.09 -23.07
C VAL A 22 15.13 10.60 -21.78
N ALA A 23 16.42 10.34 -21.56
CA ALA A 23 17.16 10.84 -20.40
C ALA A 23 17.23 12.36 -20.39
N ASN A 24 17.46 13.00 -21.54
CA ASN A 24 17.48 14.46 -21.66
C ASN A 24 16.10 15.09 -21.48
N ALA A 25 15.03 14.46 -21.94
CA ALA A 25 13.67 14.91 -21.70
C ALA A 25 13.26 14.77 -20.20
N GLN A 26 13.70 13.72 -19.53
CA GLN A 26 13.53 13.57 -18.08
C GLN A 26 14.34 14.63 -17.30
N MET A 27 15.57 14.93 -17.72
CA MET A 27 16.38 16.00 -17.14
C MET A 27 15.77 17.39 -17.36
N ALA A 28 15.22 17.67 -18.55
CA ALA A 28 14.61 18.96 -18.88
C ALA A 28 13.39 19.28 -18.01
N ASN A 29 12.69 18.26 -17.50
CA ASN A 29 11.51 18.41 -16.63
C ASN A 29 11.83 18.24 -15.14
N ALA A 30 13.07 17.92 -14.76
CA ALA A 30 13.42 17.58 -13.39
C ALA A 30 13.12 18.70 -12.38
N ASP A 31 13.38 19.95 -12.78
CA ASP A 31 13.22 21.13 -11.92
C ASP A 31 11.83 21.80 -12.06
N GLN A 32 10.94 21.24 -12.87
CA GLN A 32 9.55 21.69 -12.96
C GLN A 32 8.73 21.22 -11.75
N PRO A 33 7.75 22.02 -11.30
CA PRO A 33 6.83 21.59 -10.24
C PRO A 33 6.14 20.28 -10.60
N VAL A 34 6.13 19.33 -9.66
CA VAL A 34 5.45 18.05 -9.85
C VAL A 34 3.93 18.22 -9.83
N LYS A 35 3.23 17.50 -10.70
CA LYS A 35 1.78 17.36 -10.66
C LYS A 35 1.43 16.11 -9.86
N ILE A 36 0.98 16.29 -8.63
CA ILE A 36 0.51 15.24 -7.75
C ILE A 36 -0.98 15.42 -7.47
N ALA A 37 -1.66 14.33 -7.14
CA ALA A 37 -3.05 14.39 -6.71
C ALA A 37 -3.18 15.23 -5.43
N LYS A 38 -4.29 15.95 -5.33
CA LYS A 38 -4.60 16.81 -4.20
C LYS A 38 -4.75 15.98 -2.92
N ARG A 39 -4.21 16.47 -1.81
CA ARG A 39 -4.45 15.92 -0.47
C ARG A 39 -5.59 16.67 0.20
N VAL A 40 -6.58 15.93 0.67
CA VAL A 40 -7.72 16.46 1.43
C VAL A 40 -7.56 16.04 2.90
N GLN A 41 -7.58 17.02 3.78
CA GLN A 41 -7.59 16.76 5.21
C GLN A 41 -9.00 16.30 5.61
N VAL A 42 -9.11 15.13 6.23
CA VAL A 42 -10.37 14.53 6.66
C VAL A 42 -10.57 14.59 8.17
N ASP A 43 -9.49 14.69 8.94
CA ASP A 43 -9.50 14.89 10.40
C ASP A 43 -8.10 15.31 10.89
N ASN A 44 -7.92 15.40 12.21
CA ASN A 44 -6.61 15.52 12.87
C ASN A 44 -6.38 14.31 13.77
N SER A 45 -5.15 13.82 13.78
CA SER A 45 -4.76 12.69 14.61
C SER A 45 -4.66 13.09 16.08
N LEU A 46 -5.24 12.31 16.99
CA LEU A 46 -5.05 12.38 18.44
C LEU A 46 -3.93 11.43 18.87
N MET A 47 -3.86 10.28 18.19
CA MET A 47 -2.87 9.23 18.44
C MET A 47 -2.47 8.57 17.15
N GLU A 48 -1.23 8.11 17.09
CA GLU A 48 -0.69 7.30 15.98
C GLU A 48 -0.07 6.03 16.53
N CYS A 49 -0.35 4.90 15.85
CA CYS A 49 0.32 3.63 16.06
C CYS A 49 0.98 3.19 14.77
N ILE A 50 2.30 3.00 14.79
CA ILE A 50 3.08 2.53 13.65
C ILE A 50 3.34 1.05 13.85
N TYR A 51 3.02 0.24 12.83
CA TYR A 51 3.20 -1.19 12.83
C TYR A 51 4.26 -1.59 11.81
N HIS A 52 5.17 -2.46 12.22
CA HIS A 52 5.95 -3.25 11.27
C HIS A 52 5.09 -4.42 10.80
N TYR A 53 4.86 -4.51 9.50
CA TYR A 53 4.03 -5.53 8.87
C TYR A 53 4.87 -6.44 8.01
N THR A 54 4.83 -7.75 8.32
CA THR A 54 5.45 -8.81 7.51
C THR A 54 4.38 -9.62 6.82
N VAL A 55 4.59 -9.90 5.53
CA VAL A 55 3.73 -10.80 4.74
C VAL A 55 4.56 -11.78 3.92
N ILE A 56 4.11 -13.04 3.86
CA ILE A 56 4.78 -14.12 3.14
C ILE A 56 3.89 -14.61 2.00
N ASP A 57 4.41 -14.62 0.79
CA ASP A 57 3.83 -15.34 -0.35
C ASP A 57 4.53 -16.70 -0.47
N ARG A 58 3.83 -17.76 -0.11
CA ARG A 58 4.38 -19.13 -0.13
C ARG A 58 4.60 -19.65 -1.54
N ASP A 59 3.76 -19.26 -2.49
CA ASP A 59 3.88 -19.69 -3.89
C ASP A 59 5.14 -19.14 -4.55
N LEU A 60 5.53 -17.91 -4.19
CA LEU A 60 6.74 -17.27 -4.68
C LEU A 60 7.93 -17.45 -3.73
N SER A 61 7.73 -18.08 -2.58
CA SER A 61 8.72 -18.19 -1.50
C SER A 61 9.35 -16.84 -1.16
N THR A 62 8.52 -15.80 -1.12
CA THR A 62 8.96 -14.42 -0.93
C THR A 62 8.34 -13.83 0.33
N ARG A 63 9.15 -13.15 1.13
CA ARG A 63 8.75 -12.34 2.28
C ARG A 63 8.87 -10.87 1.91
N ARG A 64 7.90 -10.07 2.33
CA ARG A 64 7.93 -8.61 2.25
C ARG A 64 7.65 -7.99 3.60
N GLU A 65 8.20 -6.82 3.80
CA GLU A 65 8.06 -6.03 5.02
C GLU A 65 7.65 -4.61 4.65
N TYR A 66 6.73 -4.05 5.42
CA TYR A 66 6.19 -2.71 5.25
C TYR A 66 6.02 -2.07 6.62
N ASP A 67 6.16 -0.77 6.71
CA ASP A 67 5.68 -0.04 7.87
C ASP A 67 4.31 0.55 7.54
N GLN A 68 3.35 0.34 8.43
CA GLN A 68 1.98 0.79 8.30
C GLN A 68 1.65 1.74 9.45
N ILE A 69 0.72 2.67 9.24
CA ILE A 69 0.31 3.62 10.27
C ILE A 69 -1.21 3.57 10.48
N LEU A 70 -1.61 3.55 11.75
CA LEU A 70 -2.97 3.84 12.19
C LEU A 70 -2.97 5.23 12.81
N GLN A 71 -3.64 6.18 12.17
CA GLN A 71 -3.93 7.51 12.69
C GLN A 71 -5.33 7.51 13.28
N ILE A 72 -5.46 7.86 14.55
CA ILE A 72 -6.73 7.87 15.28
C ILE A 72 -7.14 9.33 15.49
N GLY A 73 -8.23 9.74 14.85
CA GLY A 73 -8.87 11.04 15.00
C GLY A 73 -10.20 10.95 15.76
N ASP A 74 -10.87 12.06 15.93
CA ASP A 74 -12.17 12.14 16.62
C ASP A 74 -13.30 11.51 15.78
N SER A 75 -13.33 11.81 14.50
CA SER A 75 -14.39 11.40 13.57
C SER A 75 -13.93 10.35 12.57
N ILE A 76 -12.67 10.40 12.17
CA ILE A 76 -12.07 9.52 11.18
C ILE A 76 -10.79 8.91 11.73
N CYS A 77 -10.66 7.59 11.59
CA CYS A 77 -9.37 6.92 11.75
C CYS A 77 -8.88 6.44 10.37
N LYS A 78 -7.60 6.64 10.07
CA LYS A 78 -6.96 6.16 8.82
C LYS A 78 -5.95 5.08 9.15
N TYR A 79 -6.08 3.92 8.50
CA TYR A 79 -5.02 2.93 8.43
C TYR A 79 -4.47 2.91 7.02
N GLY A 80 -3.15 2.98 6.87
CA GLY A 80 -2.50 3.03 5.55
C GLY A 80 -0.99 2.87 5.64
N ASP A 81 -0.33 3.14 4.53
CA ASP A 81 1.12 3.00 4.40
C ASP A 81 1.87 4.14 5.11
N TYR A 82 2.89 3.78 5.89
CA TYR A 82 3.72 4.79 6.59
C TYR A 82 4.67 5.51 5.65
N GLY A 83 5.06 4.87 4.54
CA GLY A 83 5.84 5.50 3.48
C GLY A 83 5.07 6.65 2.82
N GLU A 84 3.77 6.47 2.54
CA GLU A 84 2.89 7.54 2.04
C GLU A 84 2.81 8.71 3.04
N TYR A 85 2.56 8.41 4.32
CA TYR A 85 2.54 9.43 5.39
C TYR A 85 3.85 10.23 5.45
N ARG A 86 4.99 9.57 5.35
CA ARG A 86 6.32 10.22 5.37
C ARG A 86 6.57 11.05 4.12
N LEU A 87 6.14 10.58 2.95
CA LEU A 87 6.21 11.30 1.69
C LEU A 87 5.41 12.61 1.79
N ASP A 88 4.15 12.53 2.20
CA ASP A 88 3.28 13.69 2.37
C ASP A 88 3.85 14.70 3.39
N SER A 89 4.36 14.21 4.52
CA SER A 89 4.99 15.04 5.55
C SER A 89 6.25 15.75 5.03
N ALA A 90 7.07 15.07 4.24
CA ALA A 90 8.28 15.67 3.66
C ALA A 90 7.94 16.73 2.60
N MET A 91 6.96 16.44 1.74
CA MET A 91 6.52 17.42 0.72
C MET A 91 5.88 18.66 1.35
N ALA A 92 5.16 18.52 2.44
CA ALA A 92 4.51 19.64 3.14
C ALA A 92 5.54 20.67 3.71
N THR A 93 6.80 20.29 3.88
CA THR A 93 7.87 21.21 4.33
C THR A 93 8.53 22.00 3.19
N MET A 94 8.22 21.68 1.95
CA MET A 94 8.82 22.29 0.76
C MET A 94 7.91 23.37 0.19
N PRO A 95 8.43 24.56 -0.12
CA PRO A 95 7.63 25.64 -0.74
C PRO A 95 7.15 25.27 -2.16
N VAL A 96 7.95 24.52 -2.89
CA VAL A 96 7.64 23.93 -4.20
C VAL A 96 8.29 22.56 -4.25
N VAL A 97 7.54 21.55 -4.65
CA VAL A 97 8.07 20.20 -4.89
C VAL A 97 8.31 20.04 -6.38
N THR A 98 9.56 19.78 -6.77
CA THR A 98 9.91 19.51 -8.17
C THR A 98 9.77 18.03 -8.52
N ASN A 99 9.77 17.69 -9.81
CA ASN A 99 9.77 16.30 -10.25
C ASN A 99 10.98 15.52 -9.69
N ARG A 100 12.14 16.18 -9.56
CA ARG A 100 13.35 15.60 -8.96
C ARG A 100 13.14 15.31 -7.48
N ASP A 101 12.62 16.25 -6.72
CA ASP A 101 12.36 16.10 -5.29
C ASP A 101 11.40 14.96 -5.05
N PHE A 102 10.31 14.92 -5.83
CA PHE A 102 9.30 13.85 -5.74
C PHE A 102 9.91 12.47 -6.04
N ASP A 103 10.71 12.33 -7.11
CA ASP A 103 11.35 11.06 -7.47
C ASP A 103 12.29 10.56 -6.36
N VAL A 104 13.10 11.48 -5.77
CA VAL A 104 13.98 11.15 -4.65
C VAL A 104 13.19 10.70 -3.42
N LEU A 105 12.15 11.46 -3.05
CA LEU A 105 11.31 11.14 -1.89
C LEU A 105 10.51 9.85 -2.12
N TYR A 106 9.94 9.67 -3.31
CA TYR A 106 9.18 8.48 -3.68
C TYR A 106 10.03 7.22 -3.58
N ARG A 107 11.26 7.24 -4.11
CA ARG A 107 12.21 6.12 -3.98
C ARG A 107 12.63 5.87 -2.54
N ARG A 108 12.79 6.94 -1.76
CA ARG A 108 13.18 6.85 -0.36
C ARG A 108 12.12 6.21 0.52
N TYR A 109 10.86 6.58 0.32
CA TYR A 109 9.75 6.16 1.16
C TYR A 109 8.95 4.99 0.57
N ASN A 110 9.11 4.72 -0.74
CA ASN A 110 8.46 3.62 -1.48
C ASN A 110 6.98 3.44 -1.12
N PRO A 111 6.14 4.50 -1.29
CA PRO A 111 4.78 4.51 -0.77
C PRO A 111 3.86 3.52 -1.50
N GLU A 112 2.95 2.93 -0.74
CA GLU A 112 1.79 2.21 -1.25
C GLU A 112 0.55 3.07 -1.03
N SER A 113 -0.44 3.01 -1.92
CA SER A 113 -1.57 3.95 -1.92
C SER A 113 -2.86 3.39 -1.31
N ASP A 114 -2.85 2.15 -0.83
CA ASP A 114 -4.04 1.54 -0.26
C ASP A 114 -4.28 2.07 1.16
N CYS A 115 -5.50 2.53 1.45
CA CYS A 115 -5.85 2.95 2.79
C CYS A 115 -7.30 2.62 3.17
N ILE A 116 -7.54 2.61 4.47
CA ILE A 116 -8.85 2.38 5.08
C ILE A 116 -9.19 3.62 5.89
N LEU A 117 -10.37 4.18 5.66
CA LEU A 117 -10.96 5.20 6.52
C LEU A 117 -12.11 4.57 7.32
N LEU A 118 -11.99 4.63 8.64
CA LEU A 118 -13.03 4.18 9.56
C LEU A 118 -13.74 5.41 10.12
N HIS A 119 -15.05 5.48 9.90
CA HIS A 119 -15.90 6.54 10.41
C HIS A 119 -16.33 6.22 11.85
N MET A 120 -15.87 6.99 12.83
CA MET A 120 -16.10 6.70 14.25
C MET A 120 -17.55 6.91 14.66
N ASN A 121 -18.23 7.87 14.03
CA ASN A 121 -19.61 8.27 14.35
C ASN A 121 -20.66 7.51 13.50
N SER A 122 -20.24 6.53 12.71
CA SER A 122 -21.15 5.73 11.88
C SER A 122 -20.63 4.29 11.72
N ASN A 123 -21.52 3.39 11.31
CA ASN A 123 -21.14 2.01 11.01
C ASN A 123 -20.61 1.90 9.57
N ARG A 124 -19.54 2.68 9.25
CA ARG A 124 -19.00 2.74 7.89
C ARG A 124 -17.48 2.64 7.88
N LEU A 125 -17.00 1.86 6.93
CA LEU A 125 -15.60 1.74 6.55
C LEU A 125 -15.50 2.00 5.04
N ASP A 126 -14.57 2.87 4.64
CA ASP A 126 -14.22 3.13 3.26
C ASP A 126 -12.84 2.57 2.98
N PHE A 127 -12.74 1.74 1.95
CA PHE A 127 -11.46 1.24 1.47
C PHE A 127 -11.12 1.92 0.15
N TYR A 128 -9.92 2.43 0.05
CA TYR A 128 -9.31 2.98 -1.15
C TYR A 128 -8.15 2.07 -1.55
N GLY A 129 -8.12 1.67 -2.81
CA GLY A 129 -7.04 0.82 -3.31
C GLY A 129 -6.85 0.95 -4.80
N ARG A 130 -5.74 0.38 -5.30
CA ARG A 130 -5.35 0.50 -6.70
C ARG A 130 -5.16 -0.86 -7.35
N VAL A 131 -5.69 -0.99 -8.58
CA VAL A 131 -5.39 -2.12 -9.44
C VAL A 131 -4.71 -1.58 -10.69
N CYS A 132 -3.44 -1.85 -10.87
CA CYS A 132 -2.59 -1.26 -11.90
C CYS A 132 -2.52 0.27 -11.76
N ILE A 133 -3.16 1.01 -12.65
CA ILE A 133 -3.22 2.48 -12.67
C ILE A 133 -4.58 3.04 -12.22
N ASP A 134 -5.59 2.19 -12.09
CA ASP A 134 -6.95 2.60 -11.76
C ASP A 134 -7.16 2.61 -10.24
N HIS A 135 -7.77 3.69 -9.75
CA HIS A 135 -8.11 3.87 -8.34
C HIS A 135 -9.55 3.41 -8.09
N PHE A 136 -9.75 2.71 -6.98
CA PHE A 136 -11.04 2.13 -6.61
C PHE A 136 -11.42 2.50 -5.19
N ILE A 137 -12.74 2.67 -4.99
CA ILE A 137 -13.33 2.81 -3.67
C ILE A 137 -14.45 1.79 -3.48
N TYR A 138 -14.50 1.17 -2.30
CA TYR A 138 -15.69 0.49 -1.84
C TYR A 138 -16.02 0.84 -0.38
N HIS A 139 -17.29 0.70 -0.05
CA HIS A 139 -17.81 0.94 1.28
C HIS A 139 -18.34 -0.35 1.85
N GLU A 140 -18.09 -0.58 3.13
CA GLU A 140 -18.69 -1.69 3.87
C GLU A 140 -19.05 -1.26 5.30
N PRO A 141 -19.96 -1.98 5.98
CA PRO A 141 -20.15 -1.79 7.40
C PRO A 141 -18.87 -2.08 8.17
N LYS A 142 -18.66 -1.37 9.28
CA LYS A 142 -17.57 -1.70 10.20
C LYS A 142 -17.67 -3.18 10.60
N PRO A 143 -16.62 -3.99 10.42
CA PRO A 143 -16.67 -5.40 10.73
C PRO A 143 -16.99 -5.65 12.20
N GLN A 144 -17.93 -6.53 12.47
CA GLN A 144 -18.18 -7.10 13.79
C GLN A 144 -17.39 -8.39 13.91
N ILE A 145 -16.47 -8.44 14.85
CA ILE A 145 -15.56 -9.58 15.05
C ILE A 145 -15.88 -10.22 16.40
N ASN A 146 -16.13 -11.51 16.37
CA ASN A 146 -16.35 -12.30 17.59
C ASN A 146 -14.99 -12.73 18.15
N TRP A 147 -14.61 -12.13 19.28
CA TRP A 147 -13.35 -12.40 19.94
C TRP A 147 -13.48 -13.42 21.06
N GLU A 148 -12.55 -14.35 21.13
CA GLU A 148 -12.31 -15.23 22.26
C GLU A 148 -11.16 -14.65 23.07
N LEU A 149 -11.44 -14.23 24.31
CA LEU A 149 -10.46 -13.62 25.21
C LEU A 149 -9.72 -14.70 25.99
N SER A 150 -8.47 -14.42 26.38
CA SER A 150 -7.61 -15.31 27.18
C SER A 150 -6.92 -14.50 28.29
N ASP A 151 -6.64 -15.16 29.40
CA ASP A 151 -5.92 -14.58 30.54
C ASP A 151 -4.42 -14.41 30.29
N SER A 152 -3.92 -14.85 29.13
CA SER A 152 -2.51 -14.73 28.77
C SER A 152 -2.13 -13.27 28.55
N THR A 153 -0.98 -12.89 29.08
CA THR A 153 -0.44 -11.52 28.92
C THR A 153 0.97 -11.55 28.39
N LYS A 154 1.37 -10.49 27.72
CA LYS A 154 2.75 -10.18 27.35
C LYS A 154 2.95 -8.67 27.16
N GLU A 155 4.19 -8.24 27.12
CA GLU A 155 4.53 -6.86 26.74
C GLU A 155 4.70 -6.73 25.23
N VAL A 156 4.10 -5.69 24.63
CA VAL A 156 4.28 -5.28 23.24
C VAL A 156 4.46 -3.77 23.19
N CYS A 157 5.55 -3.30 22.59
CA CYS A 157 5.86 -1.87 22.47
C CYS A 157 5.83 -1.11 23.81
N GLY A 158 6.23 -1.75 24.92
CA GLY A 158 6.22 -1.18 26.26
C GLY A 158 4.86 -1.17 26.98
N TYR A 159 3.84 -1.82 26.41
CA TYR A 159 2.50 -1.93 27.00
C TYR A 159 2.18 -3.37 27.36
N LEU A 160 1.59 -3.56 28.54
CA LEU A 160 1.00 -4.86 28.90
C LEU A 160 -0.20 -5.11 27.97
N CYS A 161 -0.20 -6.28 27.34
CA CYS A 161 -1.24 -6.68 26.40
C CYS A 161 -1.87 -8.02 26.79
N HIS A 162 -3.16 -8.17 26.46
CA HIS A 162 -3.98 -9.35 26.68
C HIS A 162 -4.18 -10.07 25.34
N LEU A 163 -4.26 -11.40 25.42
CA LEU A 163 -4.44 -12.25 24.25
C LEU A 163 -5.92 -12.36 23.88
N ALA A 164 -6.22 -12.24 22.59
CA ALA A 164 -7.50 -12.61 22.02
C ALA A 164 -7.32 -13.37 20.70
N THR A 165 -8.30 -14.21 20.36
CA THR A 165 -8.33 -14.93 19.08
C THR A 165 -9.65 -14.74 18.37
N CYS A 166 -9.67 -14.85 17.04
CA CYS A 166 -10.88 -14.84 16.25
C CYS A 166 -10.69 -15.56 14.91
N GLU A 167 -11.81 -15.81 14.25
CA GLU A 167 -11.83 -16.11 12.83
C GLU A 167 -12.44 -14.92 12.08
N PHE A 168 -11.70 -14.37 11.13
CA PHE A 168 -12.14 -13.20 10.38
C PHE A 168 -11.59 -13.22 8.96
N ARG A 169 -12.47 -13.02 7.97
CA ARG A 169 -12.15 -12.98 6.54
C ARG A 169 -11.34 -14.20 6.07
N GLY A 170 -11.80 -15.39 6.46
CA GLY A 170 -11.18 -16.68 6.06
C GLY A 170 -9.80 -16.94 6.67
N ARG A 171 -9.43 -16.20 7.72
CA ARG A 171 -8.20 -16.41 8.50
C ARG A 171 -8.48 -16.48 9.98
N LYS A 172 -7.73 -17.33 10.67
CA LYS A 172 -7.68 -17.35 12.13
C LYS A 172 -6.60 -16.40 12.59
N TRP A 173 -6.96 -15.51 13.51
CA TRP A 173 -6.09 -14.46 14.05
C TRP A 173 -5.79 -14.69 15.51
N GLN A 174 -4.57 -14.40 15.93
CA GLN A 174 -4.15 -14.24 17.30
C GLN A 174 -3.67 -12.81 17.46
N VAL A 175 -4.22 -12.07 18.43
CA VAL A 175 -3.92 -10.66 18.63
C VAL A 175 -3.58 -10.38 20.09
N TRP A 176 -2.81 -9.30 20.29
CA TRP A 176 -2.46 -8.77 21.60
C TRP A 176 -2.92 -7.32 21.66
N TYR A 177 -3.84 -7.02 22.56
CA TYR A 177 -4.42 -5.69 22.76
C TYR A 177 -4.06 -5.13 24.12
N SER A 178 -3.80 -3.83 24.19
CA SER A 178 -3.43 -3.07 25.39
C SER A 178 -4.66 -2.44 26.04
N ASP A 179 -4.46 -1.79 27.20
CA ASP A 179 -5.49 -0.99 27.87
C ASP A 179 -5.63 0.44 27.29
N ILE A 180 -4.94 0.77 26.19
CA ILE A 180 -5.13 2.04 25.49
C ILE A 180 -6.57 2.09 24.95
N PRO A 181 -7.40 3.08 25.33
CA PRO A 181 -8.87 3.02 25.18
C PRO A 181 -9.36 3.29 23.75
N TYR A 182 -8.79 2.60 22.77
CA TYR A 182 -9.22 2.63 21.37
C TYR A 182 -9.48 1.21 20.88
N SER A 183 -10.76 0.93 20.56
CA SER A 183 -11.21 -0.38 20.04
C SER A 183 -10.83 -0.57 18.57
N LEU A 184 -9.54 -0.43 18.25
CA LEU A 184 -8.96 -0.39 16.91
C LEU A 184 -7.69 -1.24 16.83
N GLY A 185 -7.24 -1.51 15.60
CA GLY A 185 -6.00 -2.23 15.35
C GLY A 185 -5.53 -2.06 13.91
N PRO A 186 -4.51 -2.83 13.50
CA PRO A 186 -4.05 -2.82 12.14
C PRO A 186 -5.12 -3.36 11.19
N TRP A 187 -5.13 -2.84 9.97
CA TRP A 187 -6.04 -3.21 8.91
C TRP A 187 -7.52 -3.01 9.33
N LYS A 188 -8.36 -4.04 9.31
CA LYS A 188 -9.78 -4.00 9.70
C LYS A 188 -10.05 -4.62 11.07
N LEU A 189 -9.00 -5.02 11.80
CA LEU A 189 -9.14 -5.62 13.13
C LEU A 189 -9.59 -4.56 14.13
N ASN A 190 -10.68 -4.83 14.83
CA ASN A 190 -11.31 -3.90 15.78
C ASN A 190 -12.22 -4.66 16.76
N GLY A 191 -12.80 -3.96 17.73
CA GLY A 191 -13.86 -4.51 18.60
C GLY A 191 -13.38 -5.06 19.93
N LEU A 192 -12.08 -5.03 20.24
CA LEU A 192 -11.53 -5.33 21.56
C LEU A 192 -11.60 -4.10 22.49
N PRO A 193 -11.53 -4.26 23.82
CA PRO A 193 -11.61 -3.13 24.78
C PRO A 193 -10.48 -2.12 24.62
N GLY A 194 -9.38 -2.46 23.94
CA GLY A 194 -8.23 -1.57 23.77
C GLY A 194 -7.56 -1.75 22.42
N LEU A 195 -6.48 -0.97 22.21
CA LEU A 195 -5.74 -0.90 20.97
C LEU A 195 -4.95 -2.21 20.75
N ILE A 196 -5.14 -2.82 19.59
CA ILE A 196 -4.40 -4.02 19.17
C ILE A 196 -2.99 -3.60 18.76
N LEU A 197 -1.99 -4.07 19.50
CA LEU A 197 -0.57 -3.76 19.25
C LEU A 197 0.17 -4.85 18.49
N GLU A 198 -0.34 -6.09 18.50
CA GLU A 198 0.19 -7.16 17.67
C GLU A 198 -0.95 -7.99 17.12
N ALA A 199 -0.86 -8.35 15.86
CA ALA A 199 -1.80 -9.28 15.24
C ALA A 199 -1.02 -10.23 14.31
N ARG A 200 -1.33 -11.53 14.39
CA ARG A 200 -0.76 -12.52 13.49
C ARG A 200 -1.81 -13.52 13.03
N SER A 201 -1.77 -13.89 11.78
CA SER A 201 -2.52 -15.02 11.28
C SER A 201 -1.91 -16.33 11.81
N LEU A 202 -2.71 -17.35 12.10
CA LEU A 202 -2.19 -18.63 12.64
C LEU A 202 -1.29 -19.38 11.65
N ASP A 203 -1.47 -19.16 10.34
CA ASP A 203 -0.56 -19.65 9.31
C ASP A 203 0.78 -18.88 9.27
N LYS A 204 0.91 -17.82 10.07
CA LYS A 204 2.08 -16.93 10.17
C LYS A 204 2.42 -16.18 8.87
N ASP A 205 1.49 -16.14 7.92
CA ASP A 205 1.69 -15.44 6.66
C ASP A 205 1.60 -13.92 6.82
N HIS A 206 0.84 -13.45 7.82
CA HIS A 206 0.68 -12.03 8.13
C HIS A 206 1.00 -11.77 9.59
N VAL A 207 1.91 -10.85 9.84
CA VAL A 207 2.29 -10.42 11.20
C VAL A 207 2.38 -8.90 11.24
N PHE A 208 1.62 -8.29 12.13
CA PHE A 208 1.67 -6.87 12.47
C PHE A 208 2.20 -6.73 13.88
N THR A 209 3.22 -5.90 14.09
CA THR A 209 3.77 -5.62 15.42
C THR A 209 3.94 -4.11 15.57
N ALA A 210 3.30 -3.52 16.57
CA ALA A 210 3.47 -2.10 16.88
C ALA A 210 4.93 -1.82 17.28
N ILE A 211 5.52 -0.82 16.65
CA ILE A 211 6.87 -0.35 16.93
C ILE A 211 6.88 1.05 17.56
N THR A 212 5.78 1.77 17.43
CA THR A 212 5.61 3.10 18.03
C THR A 212 4.15 3.36 18.32
N VAL A 213 3.86 3.87 19.53
CA VAL A 213 2.56 4.45 19.89
C VAL A 213 2.84 5.85 20.44
N ARG A 214 2.19 6.87 19.87
CA ARG A 214 2.44 8.26 20.26
C ARG A 214 1.19 9.13 20.14
N LYS A 215 1.09 10.17 20.98
CA LYS A 215 0.14 11.28 20.77
C LYS A 215 0.56 12.06 19.53
N SER A 216 -0.41 12.57 18.79
CA SER A 216 -0.17 13.30 17.54
C SER A 216 -1.20 14.42 17.39
N HIS A 217 -0.87 15.40 16.55
CA HIS A 217 -1.79 16.43 16.06
C HIS A 217 -1.63 16.58 14.55
N ALA A 218 -0.99 15.59 13.90
CA ALA A 218 -0.79 15.60 12.45
C ALA A 218 -2.13 15.50 11.70
N PRO A 219 -2.26 16.16 10.55
CA PRO A 219 -3.46 16.04 9.75
C PRO A 219 -3.60 14.61 9.23
N ILE A 220 -4.82 14.11 9.22
CA ILE A 220 -5.19 12.86 8.54
C ILE A 220 -5.54 13.25 7.11
N LEU A 221 -4.67 12.87 6.17
CA LEU A 221 -4.80 13.23 4.77
C LEU A 221 -5.30 12.03 3.94
N ARG A 222 -6.10 12.33 2.93
CA ARG A 222 -6.53 11.39 1.88
C ARG A 222 -6.20 11.97 0.51
N GLU A 223 -5.70 11.15 -0.36
CA GLU A 223 -5.55 11.50 -1.77
C GLU A 223 -6.92 11.63 -2.46
N GLU A 224 -7.12 12.69 -3.23
CA GLU A 224 -8.33 12.92 -4.01
C GLU A 224 -8.11 12.43 -5.44
N ASN A 225 -8.73 11.31 -5.79
CA ASN A 225 -8.66 10.68 -7.10
C ASN A 225 -10.06 10.53 -7.70
N ASP A 226 -10.11 10.28 -9.00
CA ASP A 226 -11.33 9.81 -9.69
C ASP A 226 -11.52 8.31 -9.41
N ASP A 227 -11.96 7.99 -8.19
CA ASP A 227 -12.09 6.62 -7.72
C ASP A 227 -13.29 5.91 -8.38
N PHE A 228 -13.03 4.75 -8.98
CA PHE A 228 -14.11 3.87 -9.48
C PHE A 228 -14.81 3.19 -8.31
N LYS A 229 -16.12 3.40 -8.20
CA LYS A 229 -16.95 2.74 -7.18
C LYS A 229 -17.10 1.26 -7.50
N THR A 230 -16.85 0.41 -6.50
CA THR A 230 -16.91 -1.05 -6.65
C THR A 230 -17.44 -1.72 -5.39
N THR A 231 -17.42 -3.05 -5.34
CA THR A 231 -17.61 -3.83 -4.11
C THR A 231 -16.30 -4.50 -3.71
N ARG A 232 -16.20 -4.89 -2.46
CA ARG A 232 -15.03 -5.62 -1.93
C ARG A 232 -14.69 -6.85 -2.77
N GLU A 233 -15.69 -7.67 -3.09
CA GLU A 233 -15.54 -8.91 -3.85
C GLU A 233 -15.01 -8.64 -5.26
N ARG A 234 -15.56 -7.62 -5.93
CA ARG A 234 -15.13 -7.22 -7.29
C ARG A 234 -13.72 -6.67 -7.27
N PHE A 235 -13.39 -5.83 -6.29
CA PHE A 235 -12.04 -5.30 -6.12
C PHE A 235 -11.03 -6.44 -5.90
N ASN A 236 -11.29 -7.35 -4.95
CA ASN A 236 -10.40 -8.47 -4.63
C ASN A 236 -10.18 -9.38 -5.85
N LYS A 237 -11.25 -9.66 -6.62
CA LYS A 237 -11.16 -10.45 -7.85
C LYS A 237 -10.34 -9.74 -8.94
N ALA A 238 -10.52 -8.44 -9.11
CA ALA A 238 -9.75 -7.64 -10.08
C ALA A 238 -8.26 -7.62 -9.69
N LEU A 239 -7.96 -7.38 -8.41
CA LEU A 239 -6.59 -7.37 -7.89
C LEU A 239 -5.93 -8.75 -8.04
N GLN A 240 -6.62 -9.83 -7.70
CA GLN A 240 -6.12 -11.20 -7.90
C GLN A 240 -5.80 -11.46 -9.37
N THR A 241 -6.73 -11.14 -10.29
CA THR A 241 -6.54 -11.32 -11.73
C THR A 241 -5.33 -10.54 -12.23
N TYR A 242 -5.15 -9.31 -11.78
CA TYR A 242 -3.99 -8.49 -12.11
C TYR A 242 -2.70 -9.10 -11.57
N LYS A 243 -2.67 -9.51 -10.30
CA LYS A 243 -1.48 -10.10 -9.66
C LYS A 243 -1.06 -11.44 -10.29
N GLU A 244 -2.01 -12.23 -10.76
CA GLU A 244 -1.73 -13.50 -11.47
C GLU A 244 -1.12 -13.30 -12.87
N ASN A 245 -1.51 -12.22 -13.56
CA ASN A 245 -0.99 -11.92 -14.91
C ASN A 245 -1.08 -10.42 -15.25
N PRO A 246 -0.21 -9.57 -14.68
CA PRO A 246 -0.29 -8.11 -14.86
C PRO A 246 -0.17 -7.69 -16.32
N MET A 247 0.62 -8.40 -17.09
CA MET A 247 0.85 -8.05 -18.50
C MET A 247 -0.38 -8.32 -19.37
N LYS A 248 -1.19 -9.33 -19.04
CA LYS A 248 -2.46 -9.58 -19.73
C LYS A 248 -3.45 -8.42 -19.47
N SER A 249 -3.47 -7.88 -18.26
CA SER A 249 -4.31 -6.74 -17.92
C SER A 249 -3.90 -5.46 -18.66
N LEU A 250 -2.64 -5.34 -19.03
CA LEU A 250 -2.12 -4.20 -19.80
C LEU A 250 -2.30 -4.32 -21.31
N GLN A 251 -2.56 -5.52 -21.86
CA GLN A 251 -2.57 -5.78 -23.31
C GLN A 251 -3.57 -4.90 -24.09
N ASN A 252 -4.69 -4.53 -23.47
CA ASN A 252 -5.74 -3.70 -24.07
C ASN A 252 -5.68 -2.23 -23.64
N THR A 253 -4.57 -1.80 -23.04
CA THR A 253 -4.36 -0.42 -22.59
C THR A 253 -3.29 0.28 -23.42
N PRO A 254 -3.20 1.62 -23.39
CA PRO A 254 -2.10 2.36 -24.00
C PRO A 254 -0.70 1.95 -23.50
N LEU A 255 -0.62 1.31 -22.34
CA LEU A 255 0.61 0.84 -21.71
C LEU A 255 1.06 -0.56 -22.22
N ALA A 256 0.32 -1.17 -23.14
CA ALA A 256 0.69 -2.46 -23.70
C ALA A 256 2.07 -2.38 -24.38
N PRO A 257 3.01 -3.30 -24.08
CA PRO A 257 4.28 -3.37 -24.79
C PRO A 257 4.04 -3.65 -26.27
N LYS A 258 4.65 -2.85 -27.15
CA LYS A 258 4.52 -2.97 -28.60
C LYS A 258 5.91 -3.07 -29.24
N ASP A 259 5.99 -3.75 -30.37
CA ASP A 259 7.17 -3.73 -31.21
C ASP A 259 7.31 -2.39 -31.97
N MET A 260 8.38 -2.26 -32.76
CA MET A 260 8.64 -1.04 -33.56
C MET A 260 7.56 -0.75 -34.61
N ASN A 261 6.72 -1.73 -34.93
CA ASN A 261 5.61 -1.61 -35.89
C ASN A 261 4.25 -1.37 -35.17
N GLY A 262 4.27 -1.17 -33.84
CA GLY A 262 3.07 -0.95 -33.05
C GLY A 262 2.26 -2.21 -32.74
N LYS A 263 2.76 -3.41 -33.08
CA LYS A 263 2.11 -4.69 -32.80
C LYS A 263 2.37 -5.09 -31.34
N PRO A 264 1.36 -5.57 -30.59
CA PRO A 264 1.55 -6.04 -29.21
C PRO A 264 2.59 -7.14 -29.14
N LEU A 265 3.53 -7.01 -28.22
CA LEU A 265 4.54 -8.03 -27.94
C LEU A 265 3.90 -9.23 -27.21
N PRO A 266 4.35 -10.47 -27.49
CA PRO A 266 3.92 -11.63 -26.76
C PRO A 266 4.35 -11.52 -25.29
N VAL A 267 3.41 -11.71 -24.37
CA VAL A 267 3.64 -11.52 -22.95
C VAL A 267 3.87 -12.86 -22.26
N LYS A 268 5.01 -12.97 -21.58
CA LYS A 268 5.26 -14.10 -20.68
C LYS A 268 4.38 -13.95 -19.44
N LYS A 269 3.67 -15.01 -19.05
CA LYS A 269 2.92 -15.05 -17.79
C LYS A 269 3.91 -14.89 -16.64
N ARG A 270 3.71 -13.87 -15.80
CA ARG A 270 4.51 -13.62 -14.60
C ARG A 270 3.57 -13.28 -13.46
N LYS A 271 3.54 -14.12 -12.43
CA LYS A 271 2.80 -13.84 -11.21
C LYS A 271 3.52 -12.77 -10.39
N LEU A 272 2.78 -11.80 -9.87
CA LEU A 272 3.28 -10.85 -8.89
C LEU A 272 3.05 -11.41 -7.48
N PHE A 273 3.77 -10.85 -6.52
CA PHE A 273 3.54 -11.10 -5.09
C PHE A 273 2.07 -10.84 -4.73
N TYR A 274 1.43 -11.85 -4.16
CA TYR A 274 0.04 -11.75 -3.76
C TYR A 274 -0.31 -12.78 -2.68
N ASN A 275 -0.48 -12.33 -1.45
CA ASN A 275 -1.11 -13.07 -0.38
C ASN A 275 -2.11 -12.13 0.31
N PRO A 276 -3.39 -12.16 -0.06
CA PRO A 276 -4.37 -11.21 0.46
C PRO A 276 -4.65 -11.47 1.94
N LEU A 277 -4.93 -10.38 2.67
CA LEU A 277 -5.41 -10.46 4.05
C LEU A 277 -6.78 -11.15 4.14
N GLU A 278 -7.62 -10.97 3.13
CA GLU A 278 -8.94 -11.57 3.02
C GLU A 278 -8.92 -12.76 2.04
N LYS A 279 -9.40 -13.91 2.50
CA LYS A 279 -9.54 -15.15 1.68
C LYS A 279 -10.97 -15.37 1.20
N GLU A 280 -11.92 -14.52 1.67
CA GLU A 280 -13.35 -14.57 1.35
C GLU A 280 -13.82 -13.26 0.72
#